data_fdec043c796751289be9896e006a6485
#
_entry.id   fdec043c796751289be9896e006a6485
#
_cell.length_a   1.000
_cell.length_b   1.000
_cell.length_c   1.000
_cell.angle_alpha   90.00
_cell.angle_beta   90.00
_cell.angle_gamma   90.00
#
_symmetry.space_group_name_H-M   'P 1'
#
loop_
_entity.id
_entity.type
_entity.pdbx_description
1 polymer ?
#
loop_
_entity_poly.entity_id
_entity_poly.type
_entity_poly.pdbx_seq_one_letter_code
_entity_poly.pdbx_strand_id
1 'polypeptide(L)'
;MDYSERTKFNFEDDLLGEQAVNKFLVDFLYERFKEKGYIIDFEVSRELNKQHAGSDTVLTLTSGKKIVVDEKAAIHYAKTNLKEKAMPTFAFEVSYMYNGQLKEGWLTNPKYNETQRYLLCWLWVQAGTNKSRLKYHDIVQIEAMFF
;
A
#
# COMPACT_ATOMS: atom_id res chain seq x y z
N MET A 1 12.33 4.27 27.39
CA MET A 1 12.01 3.66 26.09
C MET A 1 12.63 4.51 24.99
N ASP A 2 13.59 3.95 24.29
CA ASP A 2 14.28 4.71 23.24
C ASP A 2 13.38 4.83 22.00
N TYR A 3 13.05 6.05 21.62
CA TYR A 3 12.22 6.34 20.45
C TYR A 3 12.83 5.80 19.12
N SER A 4 14.15 5.61 19.08
CA SER A 4 14.86 5.12 17.91
C SER A 4 14.57 3.63 17.64
N GLU A 5 14.45 2.81 18.68
CA GLU A 5 14.12 1.38 18.55
C GLU A 5 12.66 1.17 18.12
N ARG A 6 11.76 2.02 18.63
CA ARG A 6 10.34 1.95 18.26
C ARG A 6 10.11 2.29 16.79
N THR A 7 10.89 3.20 16.23
CA THR A 7 10.77 3.62 14.81
C THR A 7 11.28 2.54 13.87
N LYS A 8 12.33 1.83 14.23
CA LYS A 8 12.91 0.75 13.41
C LYS A 8 11.98 -0.47 13.35
N PHE A 9 11.42 -0.89 14.47
CA PHE A 9 10.45 -1.99 14.53
C PHE A 9 9.18 -1.69 13.76
N ASN A 10 8.65 -0.48 13.88
CA ASN A 10 7.44 -0.05 13.16
C ASN A 10 7.66 -0.04 11.64
N PHE A 11 8.83 0.37 11.17
CA PHE A 11 9.14 0.42 9.73
C PHE A 11 9.19 -0.98 9.11
N GLU A 12 9.85 -1.94 9.76
CA GLU A 12 9.92 -3.33 9.27
C GLU A 12 8.53 -4.00 9.28
N ASP A 13 7.76 -3.82 10.34
CA ASP A 13 6.40 -4.35 10.45
C ASP A 13 5.46 -3.71 9.42
N ASP A 14 5.56 -2.42 9.20
CA ASP A 14 4.79 -1.71 8.18
C ASP A 14 5.15 -2.20 6.77
N LEU A 15 6.43 -2.42 6.50
CA LEU A 15 6.89 -2.96 5.22
C LEU A 15 6.34 -4.37 4.97
N LEU A 16 6.34 -5.24 5.98
CA LEU A 16 5.77 -6.59 5.89
C LEU A 16 4.25 -6.54 5.65
N GLY A 17 3.56 -5.61 6.30
CA GLY A 17 2.13 -5.38 6.09
C GLY A 17 1.83 -4.92 4.66
N GLU A 18 2.61 -3.99 4.13
CA GLU A 18 2.51 -3.52 2.75
C GLU A 18 2.76 -4.65 1.74
N GLN A 19 3.73 -5.52 2.00
CA GLN A 19 3.99 -6.70 1.16
C GLN A 19 2.84 -7.70 1.19
N ALA A 20 2.19 -7.90 2.34
CA ALA A 20 1.01 -8.76 2.45
C ALA A 20 -0.16 -8.20 1.63
N VAL A 21 -0.40 -6.90 1.70
CA VAL A 21 -1.42 -6.20 0.90
C VAL A 21 -1.10 -6.32 -0.59
N ASN A 22 0.14 -6.07 -0.99
CA ASN A 22 0.56 -6.20 -2.39
C ASN A 22 0.33 -7.61 -2.93
N LYS A 23 0.70 -8.64 -2.19
CA LYS A 23 0.45 -10.02 -2.60
C LYS A 23 -1.03 -10.32 -2.80
N PHE A 24 -1.89 -9.80 -1.93
CA PHE A 24 -3.33 -9.93 -2.08
C PHE A 24 -3.84 -9.21 -3.34
N LEU A 25 -3.33 -8.01 -3.60
CA LEU A 25 -3.68 -7.25 -4.81
C LEU A 25 -3.20 -7.96 -6.09
N VAL A 26 -2.01 -8.56 -6.07
CA VAL A 26 -1.52 -9.36 -7.19
C VAL A 26 -2.50 -10.51 -7.48
N ASP A 27 -2.83 -11.29 -6.47
CA ASP A 27 -3.64 -12.50 -6.64
C ASP A 27 -5.09 -12.20 -7.02
N PHE A 28 -5.68 -11.12 -6.50
CA PHE A 28 -7.12 -10.84 -6.63
C PHE A 28 -7.45 -9.62 -7.50
N LEU A 29 -6.50 -8.78 -7.84
CA LEU A 29 -6.72 -7.59 -8.66
C LEU A 29 -5.90 -7.60 -9.95
N TYR A 30 -4.57 -7.58 -9.85
CA TYR A 30 -3.71 -7.41 -11.03
C TYR A 30 -3.74 -8.60 -11.96
N GLU A 31 -3.74 -9.82 -11.45
CA GLU A 31 -3.90 -11.03 -12.27
C GLU A 31 -5.25 -11.03 -12.99
N ARG A 32 -6.31 -10.56 -12.32
CA ARG A 32 -7.63 -10.44 -12.94
C ARG A 32 -7.67 -9.38 -14.03
N PHE A 33 -6.99 -8.24 -13.82
CA PHE A 33 -6.89 -7.20 -14.84
C PHE A 33 -6.19 -7.74 -16.10
N LYS A 34 -5.17 -8.54 -15.90
CA LYS A 34 -4.46 -9.20 -17.01
C LYS A 34 -5.34 -10.22 -17.73
N GLU A 35 -6.03 -11.07 -17.00
CA GLU A 35 -6.97 -12.06 -17.57
C GLU A 35 -8.10 -11.40 -18.35
N LYS A 36 -8.63 -10.28 -17.87
CA LYS A 36 -9.70 -9.54 -18.55
C LYS A 36 -9.20 -8.62 -19.69
N GLY A 37 -7.90 -8.55 -19.89
CA GLY A 37 -7.31 -7.72 -20.94
C GLY A 37 -7.29 -6.22 -20.66
N TYR A 38 -7.47 -5.80 -19.41
CA TYR A 38 -7.37 -4.39 -19.04
C TYR A 38 -5.91 -3.90 -19.01
N ILE A 39 -5.00 -4.80 -18.71
CA ILE A 39 -3.56 -4.59 -18.76
C ILE A 39 -2.90 -5.74 -19.52
N ILE A 40 -1.72 -5.49 -20.11
CA ILE A 40 -0.91 -6.52 -20.76
C ILE A 40 -0.14 -7.30 -19.70
N ASP A 41 0.46 -6.57 -18.76
CA ASP A 41 1.34 -7.13 -17.74
C ASP A 41 1.46 -6.19 -16.54
N PHE A 42 2.08 -6.68 -15.48
CA PHE A 42 2.45 -5.88 -14.31
C PHE A 42 3.77 -6.38 -13.73
N GLU A 43 4.49 -5.49 -13.08
CA GLU A 43 5.76 -5.78 -12.41
C GLU A 43 5.74 -5.19 -11.00
N VAL A 44 6.04 -6.02 -10.01
CA VAL A 44 6.09 -5.61 -8.59
C VAL A 44 7.52 -5.22 -8.25
N SER A 45 7.71 -4.00 -7.74
CA SER A 45 8.99 -3.55 -7.21
C SER A 45 9.15 -4.02 -5.77
N ARG A 46 10.19 -4.82 -5.51
CA ARG A 46 10.56 -5.29 -4.18
C ARG A 46 11.83 -4.62 -3.66
N GLU A 47 12.43 -3.75 -4.46
CA GLU A 47 13.63 -3.03 -4.07
C GLU A 47 13.27 -1.84 -3.18
N LEU A 48 13.94 -1.74 -2.05
CA LEU A 48 13.74 -0.69 -1.05
C LEU A 48 13.88 0.72 -1.65
N ASN A 49 14.84 0.90 -2.56
CA ASN A 49 15.08 2.18 -3.22
C ASN A 49 13.92 2.61 -4.12
N LYS A 50 13.31 1.69 -4.82
CA LYS A 50 12.14 1.97 -5.68
C LYS A 50 10.90 2.25 -4.83
N GLN A 51 10.74 1.58 -3.68
CA GLN A 51 9.67 1.89 -2.73
C GLN A 51 9.79 3.30 -2.17
N HIS A 52 11.01 3.75 -1.87
CA HIS A 52 11.27 5.14 -1.45
C HIS A 52 10.97 6.17 -2.54
N ALA A 53 11.06 5.78 -3.80
CA ALA A 53 10.65 6.63 -4.92
C ALA A 53 9.14 6.60 -5.21
N GLY A 54 8.35 5.85 -4.42
CA GLY A 54 6.91 5.71 -4.57
C GLY A 54 6.49 4.69 -5.63
N SER A 55 7.35 3.73 -5.95
CA SER A 55 7.13 2.74 -7.01
C SER A 55 6.90 1.35 -6.41
N ASP A 56 5.64 0.97 -6.20
CA ASP A 56 5.27 -0.36 -5.71
C ASP A 56 4.96 -1.34 -6.85
N THR A 57 4.19 -0.91 -7.83
CA THR A 57 3.77 -1.75 -8.96
C THR A 57 3.74 -0.93 -10.24
N VAL A 58 4.24 -1.50 -11.32
CA VAL A 58 4.17 -0.90 -12.66
C VAL A 58 3.18 -1.71 -13.49
N LEU A 59 2.14 -1.05 -13.99
CA LEU A 59 1.15 -1.64 -14.89
C LEU A 59 1.50 -1.28 -16.33
N THR A 60 1.44 -2.26 -17.23
CA THR A 60 1.53 -2.03 -18.68
C THR A 60 0.14 -2.10 -19.28
N LEU A 61 -0.35 -0.96 -19.77
CA LEU A 61 -1.66 -0.87 -20.41
C LEU A 61 -1.67 -1.53 -21.80
N THR A 62 -2.84 -1.76 -22.34
CA THR A 62 -3.01 -2.33 -23.69
C THR A 62 -2.41 -1.45 -24.80
N SER A 63 -2.27 -0.15 -24.55
CA SER A 63 -1.55 0.78 -25.44
C SER A 63 -0.04 0.63 -25.40
N GLY A 64 0.51 -0.17 -24.47
CA GLY A 64 1.93 -0.27 -24.17
C GLY A 64 2.44 0.78 -23.17
N LYS A 65 1.60 1.74 -22.78
CA LYS A 65 1.94 2.75 -21.78
C LYS A 65 2.11 2.09 -20.40
N LYS A 66 3.16 2.47 -19.69
CA LYS A 66 3.40 2.05 -18.31
C LYS A 66 2.87 3.09 -17.32
N ILE A 67 2.24 2.61 -16.25
CA ILE A 67 1.76 3.43 -15.13
C ILE A 67 2.40 2.93 -13.85
N VAL A 68 3.04 3.84 -13.13
CA VAL A 68 3.62 3.58 -11.80
C VAL A 68 2.55 3.81 -10.74
N VAL A 69 2.26 2.76 -9.98
CA VAL A 69 1.23 2.74 -8.93
C VAL A 69 1.90 2.60 -7.57
N ASP A 70 1.56 3.49 -6.66
CA ASP A 70 1.91 3.40 -5.24
C ASP A 70 0.68 2.91 -4.47
N GLU A 71 0.79 1.77 -3.83
CA GLU A 71 -0.27 1.16 -3.04
C GLU A 71 -0.22 1.68 -1.62
N LYS A 72 -1.33 2.24 -1.15
CA LYS A 72 -1.48 2.76 0.21
C LYS A 72 -2.63 2.06 0.90
N ALA A 73 -2.35 1.40 2.00
CA ALA A 73 -3.34 0.62 2.74
C ALA A 73 -3.60 1.21 4.13
N ALA A 74 -4.86 1.38 4.47
CA ALA A 74 -5.30 1.81 5.79
C ALA A 74 -5.33 0.62 6.77
N ILE A 75 -4.17 0.01 7.04
CA ILE A 75 -4.04 -1.25 7.79
C ILE A 75 -4.58 -1.12 9.20
N HIS A 76 -4.24 -0.03 9.91
CA HIS A 76 -4.66 0.18 11.30
C HIS A 76 -6.18 0.43 11.45
N TYR A 77 -6.85 0.76 10.36
CA TYR A 77 -8.30 0.94 10.28
C TYR A 77 -9.01 -0.25 9.67
N ALA A 78 -8.31 -1.38 9.51
CA ALA A 78 -8.91 -2.62 9.00
C ALA A 78 -10.09 -3.07 9.87
N LYS A 79 -11.15 -3.53 9.21
CA LYS A 79 -12.39 -3.99 9.85
C LYS A 79 -12.42 -5.51 9.89
N THR A 80 -13.23 -6.05 10.79
CA THR A 80 -13.42 -7.50 10.93
C THR A 80 -14.81 -7.95 10.51
N ASN A 81 -15.78 -7.03 10.44
CA ASN A 81 -17.14 -7.32 10.03
C ASN A 81 -17.34 -6.89 8.56
N LEU A 82 -17.57 -7.86 7.68
CA LEU A 82 -17.79 -7.62 6.25
C LEU A 82 -19.05 -6.80 5.93
N LYS A 83 -19.97 -6.66 6.88
CA LYS A 83 -21.16 -5.81 6.73
C LYS A 83 -20.86 -4.33 6.92
N GLU A 84 -19.75 -3.99 7.56
CA GLU A 84 -19.31 -2.60 7.69
C GLU A 84 -18.78 -2.10 6.35
N LYS A 85 -19.17 -0.86 6.01
CA LYS A 85 -18.67 -0.18 4.81
C LYS A 85 -17.25 0.31 5.03
N ALA A 86 -16.51 0.50 3.94
CA ALA A 86 -15.21 1.16 3.97
C ALA A 86 -15.34 2.55 4.61
N MET A 87 -14.28 2.98 5.28
CA MET A 87 -14.19 4.34 5.80
C MET A 87 -14.24 5.33 4.63
N PRO A 88 -15.10 6.39 4.69
CA PRO A 88 -15.27 7.31 3.56
C PRO A 88 -14.13 8.33 3.42
N THR A 89 -12.96 8.00 3.93
CA THR A 89 -11.79 8.89 3.92
C THR A 89 -10.50 8.09 3.91
N PHE A 90 -9.43 8.73 3.51
CA PHE A 90 -8.07 8.20 3.57
C PHE A 90 -7.11 9.29 4.05
N ALA A 91 -6.17 8.92 4.91
CA ALA A 91 -5.18 9.85 5.41
C ALA A 91 -4.03 10.00 4.41
N PHE A 92 -3.85 11.21 3.88
CA PHE A 92 -2.72 11.57 3.04
C PHE A 92 -1.62 12.20 3.89
N GLU A 93 -0.43 11.63 3.83
CA GLU A 93 0.72 12.15 4.55
C GLU A 93 1.39 13.28 3.77
N VAL A 94 1.25 14.49 4.29
CA VAL A 94 1.89 15.70 3.74
C VAL A 94 3.24 15.94 4.40
N SER A 95 3.32 15.71 5.72
CA SER A 95 4.54 15.87 6.51
C SER A 95 4.51 15.00 7.76
N TYR A 96 5.67 14.69 8.29
CA TYR A 96 5.80 13.94 9.53
C TYR A 96 7.03 14.40 10.32
N MET A 97 7.03 14.11 11.62
CA MET A 97 8.17 14.42 12.51
C MET A 97 9.11 13.21 12.59
N TYR A 98 10.37 13.45 12.33
CA TYR A 98 11.44 12.48 12.49
C TYR A 98 12.66 13.11 13.13
N ASN A 99 13.12 12.57 14.25
CA ASN A 99 14.25 13.11 15.02
C ASN A 99 14.12 14.61 15.31
N GLY A 100 12.92 15.07 15.68
CA GLY A 100 12.66 16.49 15.98
C GLY A 100 12.64 17.42 14.77
N GLN A 101 12.74 16.88 13.55
CA GLN A 101 12.68 17.65 12.30
C GLN A 101 11.40 17.34 11.54
N LEU A 102 10.81 18.36 10.93
CA LEU A 102 9.69 18.19 10.01
C LEU A 102 10.20 17.67 8.67
N LYS A 103 9.67 16.52 8.24
CA LYS A 103 9.95 15.89 6.93
C LYS A 103 8.69 15.92 6.07
N GLU A 104 8.87 16.03 4.77
CA GLU A 104 7.75 15.90 3.82
C GLU A 104 7.28 14.45 3.75
N GLY A 105 5.95 14.26 3.78
CA GLY A 105 5.31 12.97 3.62
C GLY A 105 5.28 12.49 2.17
N TRP A 106 4.77 11.28 1.96
CA TRP A 106 4.76 10.63 0.64
C TRP A 106 3.97 11.39 -0.42
N LEU A 107 2.98 12.20 -0.03
CA LEU A 107 2.17 12.94 -1.00
C LEU A 107 2.90 14.13 -1.63
N THR A 108 3.77 14.77 -0.88
CA THR A 108 4.42 16.04 -1.30
C THR A 108 5.93 15.93 -1.50
N ASN A 109 6.56 14.89 -0.97
CA ASN A 109 8.00 14.73 -1.05
C ASN A 109 8.45 14.36 -2.48
N PRO A 110 9.39 15.12 -3.08
CA PRO A 110 9.91 14.82 -4.42
C PRO A 110 10.53 13.43 -4.61
N LYS A 111 10.91 12.75 -3.53
CA LYS A 111 11.39 11.35 -3.58
C LYS A 111 10.35 10.40 -4.17
N TYR A 112 9.07 10.73 -4.07
CA TYR A 112 7.95 9.92 -4.55
C TYR A 112 7.40 10.42 -5.89
N ASN A 113 8.18 11.19 -6.65
CA ASN A 113 7.76 11.80 -7.90
C ASN A 113 7.57 10.81 -9.07
N GLU A 114 8.06 9.58 -8.95
CA GLU A 114 7.83 8.53 -9.95
C GLU A 114 6.40 7.99 -9.91
N THR A 115 5.70 8.14 -8.79
CA THR A 115 4.31 7.70 -8.65
C THR A 115 3.39 8.50 -9.57
N GLN A 116 2.63 7.80 -10.40
CA GLN A 116 1.65 8.39 -11.30
C GLN A 116 0.22 8.18 -10.83
N ARG A 117 -0.01 7.14 -10.04
CA ARG A 117 -1.31 6.83 -9.43
C ARG A 117 -1.10 6.25 -8.05
N TYR A 118 -2.04 6.57 -7.18
CA TYR A 118 -2.18 5.90 -5.89
C TYR A 118 -3.30 4.88 -5.97
N LEU A 119 -3.08 3.71 -5.40
CA LEU A 119 -4.13 2.75 -5.14
C LEU A 119 -4.41 2.76 -3.64
N LEU A 120 -5.53 3.36 -3.26
CA LEU A 120 -5.96 3.47 -1.88
C LEU A 120 -6.75 2.22 -1.50
N CYS A 121 -6.35 1.55 -0.42
CA CYS A 121 -6.90 0.27 -0.04
C CYS A 121 -7.48 0.31 1.38
N TRP A 122 -8.73 -0.12 1.51
CA TRP A 122 -9.39 -0.37 2.79
C TRP A 122 -9.53 -1.89 2.96
N LEU A 123 -9.20 -2.38 4.16
CA LEU A 123 -9.08 -3.81 4.42
C LEU A 123 -10.15 -4.33 5.35
N TRP A 124 -10.54 -5.57 5.11
CA TRP A 124 -11.22 -6.42 6.08
C TRP A 124 -10.32 -7.60 6.38
N VAL A 125 -10.15 -7.88 7.67
CA VAL A 125 -9.24 -8.91 8.18
C VAL A 125 -9.99 -9.86 9.10
N GLN A 126 -9.40 -11.00 9.36
CA GLN A 126 -9.95 -11.96 10.32
C GLN A 126 -9.95 -11.36 11.73
N ALA A 127 -10.97 -11.72 12.53
CA ALA A 127 -11.06 -11.33 13.93
C ALA A 127 -9.81 -11.81 14.69
N GLY A 128 -9.25 -10.96 15.55
CA GLY A 128 -8.04 -11.26 16.30
C GLY A 128 -6.74 -11.01 15.55
N THR A 129 -6.80 -10.50 14.33
CA THR A 129 -5.60 -10.13 13.56
C THR A 129 -4.78 -9.05 14.28
N ASN A 130 -3.48 -9.29 14.41
CA ASN A 130 -2.56 -8.26 14.84
C ASN A 130 -2.23 -7.33 13.66
N LYS A 131 -2.85 -6.14 13.65
CA LYS A 131 -2.71 -5.17 12.56
C LYS A 131 -1.28 -4.64 12.41
N SER A 132 -0.50 -4.65 13.48
CA SER A 132 0.93 -4.26 13.44
C SER A 132 1.81 -5.32 12.79
N ARG A 133 1.31 -6.54 12.63
CA ARG A 133 2.00 -7.68 12.00
C ARG A 133 1.09 -8.40 11.02
N LEU A 134 0.46 -7.65 10.16
CA LEU A 134 -0.46 -8.16 9.16
C LEU A 134 0.21 -9.18 8.25
N LYS A 135 -0.45 -10.32 8.05
CA LYS A 135 -0.02 -11.37 7.14
C LYS A 135 -1.04 -11.53 6.00
N TYR A 136 -0.59 -12.07 4.89
CA TYR A 136 -1.43 -12.32 3.72
C TYR A 136 -2.74 -13.06 4.07
N HIS A 137 -2.64 -14.13 4.88
CA HIS A 137 -3.81 -14.95 5.24
C HIS A 137 -4.77 -14.27 6.22
N ASP A 138 -4.37 -13.16 6.84
CA ASP A 138 -5.25 -12.37 7.69
C ASP A 138 -6.26 -11.56 6.88
N ILE A 139 -5.94 -11.25 5.61
CA ILE A 139 -6.75 -10.38 4.76
C ILE A 139 -7.91 -11.19 4.17
N VAL A 140 -9.12 -10.73 4.41
CA VAL A 140 -10.36 -11.33 3.89
C VAL A 140 -10.83 -10.61 2.64
N GLN A 141 -10.77 -9.28 2.63
CA GLN A 141 -11.26 -8.45 1.54
C GLN A 141 -10.49 -7.14 1.48
N ILE A 142 -10.30 -6.63 0.29
CA ILE A 142 -9.83 -5.27 0.05
C ILE A 142 -10.82 -4.56 -0.86
N GLU A 143 -11.20 -3.35 -0.48
CA GLU A 143 -11.83 -2.38 -1.37
C GLU A 143 -10.76 -1.36 -1.78
N ALA A 144 -10.59 -1.15 -3.08
CA ALA A 144 -9.51 -0.33 -3.60
C ALA A 144 -10.03 0.73 -4.56
N MET A 145 -9.38 1.89 -4.55
CA MET A 145 -9.71 3.01 -5.44
C MET A 145 -8.43 3.60 -6.02
N PHE A 146 -8.39 3.75 -7.33
CA PHE A 146 -7.32 4.52 -7.99
C PHE A 146 -7.56 6.02 -7.82
N PHE A 147 -6.48 6.68 -7.45
CA PHE A 147 -6.46 8.12 -7.26
C PHE A 147 -5.36 8.77 -8.10
#